data_49c4ac8c2543691d1ab7dcd9c45f1c04
#
_entry.id   49c4ac8c2543691d1ab7dcd9c45f1c04
#
_cell.length_a   1.000
_cell.length_b   1.000
_cell.length_c   1.000
_cell.angle_alpha   90.00
_cell.angle_beta   90.00
_cell.angle_gamma   90.00
#
_symmetry.space_group_name_H-M   'P 1'
#
loop_
_entity.id
_entity.type
_entity.pdbx_description
1 polymer ?
#
loop_
_entity_poly.entity_id
_entity_poly.type
_entity_poly.pdbx_seq_one_letter_code
_entity_poly.pdbx_strand_id
1 'polypeptide(L)'
;SMSETARVVIVGSGLAGISLALRLADHGVRSIILTKSELASGSSVWAQGGIAAVLDARDSFEAHINDTLEAGAGLCNLGAVRTVVEGAPSAISWLREAGVHFDLREDRSSELHLAQEGGHSHRRVAHVADTTGRAVVQTLDKRVLDSPFIDVLENHLVIDLIKSDASETLQERVIGLYALNLDSQEIITIPCDVVVLATGGASKAYLYTSNPDTSTGDGIAIAWRAGCSVSNMEFVQFHPTCLFHPHAGSFLISEAVRGEGGRLTLPDGTLFMDRHDSRGELAPRDVVARAIDYEMKKGGLDCVYLDITHKSRAELLRHFPAIYERCQTFGFDMAEDPIPVVPAAHYTCGGITVDLNGATEI
;
A
#
# COMPACT_ATOMS: atom_id res chain seq x y z
N SER A 1 -3.62 39.33 -19.43
CA SER A 1 -3.01 38.71 -18.24
C SER A 1 -3.44 37.25 -18.20
N MET A 2 -2.55 36.35 -18.60
CA MET A 2 -2.73 34.92 -18.37
C MET A 2 -2.75 34.74 -16.85
N SER A 3 -3.86 34.27 -16.28
CA SER A 3 -3.88 33.82 -14.89
C SER A 3 -2.81 32.74 -14.77
N GLU A 4 -1.75 33.02 -14.01
CA GLU A 4 -0.77 32.00 -13.66
C GLU A 4 -1.51 30.92 -12.88
N THR A 5 -1.78 29.81 -13.56
CA THR A 5 -2.31 28.61 -12.88
C THR A 5 -1.23 28.14 -11.94
N ALA A 6 -1.58 27.90 -10.67
CA ALA A 6 -0.67 27.40 -9.65
C ALA A 6 0.11 26.18 -10.18
N ARG A 7 1.43 26.18 -10.02
CA ARG A 7 2.28 25.05 -10.41
C ARG A 7 2.28 24.02 -9.30
N VAL A 8 1.69 22.87 -9.56
CA VAL A 8 1.61 21.73 -8.63
C VAL A 8 2.64 20.68 -9.03
N VAL A 9 3.51 20.32 -8.11
CA VAL A 9 4.49 19.24 -8.28
C VAL A 9 4.17 18.12 -7.31
N ILE A 10 4.04 16.91 -7.84
CA ILE A 10 3.72 15.70 -7.07
C ILE A 10 4.97 14.81 -7.07
N VAL A 11 5.48 14.50 -5.87
CA VAL A 11 6.63 13.63 -5.69
C VAL A 11 6.15 12.23 -5.37
N GLY A 12 6.33 11.33 -6.30
CA GLY A 12 5.89 9.94 -6.19
C GLY A 12 4.80 9.57 -7.18
N SER A 13 4.96 8.43 -7.82
CA SER A 13 4.09 7.88 -8.86
C SER A 13 3.29 6.66 -8.43
N GLY A 14 3.19 6.42 -7.13
CA GLY A 14 2.28 5.42 -6.58
C GLY A 14 0.82 5.83 -6.70
N LEU A 15 -0.08 5.01 -6.21
CA LEU A 15 -1.53 5.24 -6.32
C LEU A 15 -1.97 6.62 -5.83
N ALA A 16 -1.39 7.11 -4.72
CA ALA A 16 -1.72 8.43 -4.19
C ALA A 16 -1.36 9.57 -5.16
N GLY A 17 -0.15 9.54 -5.71
CA GLY A 17 0.32 10.58 -6.63
C GLY A 17 -0.44 10.61 -7.95
N ILE A 18 -0.62 9.45 -8.57
CA ILE A 18 -1.34 9.37 -9.86
C ILE A 18 -2.83 9.68 -9.72
N SER A 19 -3.47 9.26 -8.62
CA SER A 19 -4.87 9.59 -8.35
C SER A 19 -5.07 11.10 -8.18
N LEU A 20 -4.19 11.76 -7.44
CA LEU A 20 -4.23 13.20 -7.26
C LEU A 20 -4.06 13.93 -8.60
N ALA A 21 -3.06 13.54 -9.39
CA ALA A 21 -2.81 14.17 -10.70
C ALA A 21 -4.04 14.07 -11.61
N LEU A 22 -4.69 12.91 -11.67
CA LEU A 22 -5.90 12.71 -12.46
C LEU A 22 -7.08 13.54 -11.95
N ARG A 23 -7.28 13.63 -10.65
CA ARG A 23 -8.34 14.47 -10.06
C ARG A 23 -8.09 15.96 -10.28
N LEU A 24 -6.86 16.41 -10.22
CA LEU A 24 -6.49 17.78 -10.59
C LEU A 24 -6.77 18.06 -12.07
N ALA A 25 -6.42 17.11 -12.94
CA ALA A 25 -6.71 17.22 -14.38
C ALA A 25 -8.21 17.33 -14.68
N ASP A 26 -9.06 16.60 -13.95
CA ASP A 26 -10.53 16.71 -14.06
C ASP A 26 -11.04 18.13 -13.72
N HIS A 27 -10.29 18.88 -12.93
CA HIS A 27 -10.57 20.28 -12.62
C HIS A 27 -9.77 21.29 -13.48
N GLY A 28 -9.11 20.80 -14.53
CA GLY A 28 -8.31 21.66 -15.42
C GLY A 28 -7.00 22.17 -14.81
N VAL A 29 -6.52 21.56 -13.73
CA VAL A 29 -5.29 21.92 -13.04
C VAL A 29 -4.14 21.07 -13.55
N ARG A 30 -3.07 21.74 -14.04
CA ARG A 30 -1.85 21.07 -14.49
C ARG A 30 -0.99 20.62 -13.31
N SER A 31 -0.33 19.47 -13.45
CA SER A 31 0.63 18.98 -12.49
C SER A 31 1.82 18.30 -13.14
N ILE A 32 2.92 18.21 -12.39
CA ILE A 32 4.13 17.48 -12.77
C ILE A 32 4.33 16.37 -11.74
N ILE A 33 4.42 15.13 -12.21
CA ILE A 33 4.79 13.98 -11.38
C ILE A 33 6.29 13.74 -11.52
N LEU A 34 7.00 13.68 -10.40
CA LEU A 34 8.40 13.24 -10.35
C LEU A 34 8.45 11.84 -9.76
N THR A 35 9.13 10.94 -10.44
CA THR A 35 9.38 9.58 -9.95
C THR A 35 10.85 9.22 -10.12
N LYS A 36 11.45 8.59 -9.10
CA LYS A 36 12.88 8.26 -9.11
C LYS A 36 13.22 7.02 -9.93
N SER A 37 12.23 6.38 -10.51
CA SER A 37 12.37 5.28 -11.45
C SER A 37 11.30 5.39 -12.54
N GLU A 38 10.84 4.30 -13.10
CA GLU A 38 9.74 4.29 -14.06
C GLU A 38 8.38 4.53 -13.38
N LEU A 39 7.40 4.99 -14.13
CA LEU A 39 6.07 5.36 -13.63
C LEU A 39 5.42 4.24 -12.80
N ALA A 40 5.47 3.00 -13.24
CA ALA A 40 4.82 1.85 -12.63
C ALA A 40 5.74 1.01 -11.70
N SER A 41 6.67 1.61 -10.99
CA SER A 41 7.69 0.87 -10.22
C SER A 41 7.52 0.87 -8.70
N GLY A 42 6.52 1.58 -8.17
CA GLY A 42 6.31 1.72 -6.72
C GLY A 42 5.63 0.53 -6.04
N SER A 43 5.48 0.61 -4.73
CA SER A 43 4.84 -0.44 -3.91
C SER A 43 3.39 -0.74 -4.32
N SER A 44 2.67 0.24 -4.87
CA SER A 44 1.28 0.06 -5.28
C SER A 44 1.10 -1.03 -6.33
N VAL A 45 2.06 -1.20 -7.24
CA VAL A 45 2.04 -2.27 -8.27
C VAL A 45 2.11 -3.67 -7.64
N TRP A 46 2.74 -3.80 -6.49
CA TRP A 46 2.97 -5.06 -5.81
C TRP A 46 1.81 -5.47 -4.90
N ALA A 47 0.83 -4.59 -4.64
CA ALA A 47 -0.30 -4.87 -3.78
C ALA A 47 -1.16 -6.00 -4.36
N GLN A 48 -1.34 -7.07 -3.60
CA GLN A 48 -2.03 -8.29 -4.04
C GLN A 48 -3.48 -8.34 -3.57
N GLY A 49 -3.75 -7.93 -2.32
CA GLY A 49 -5.01 -8.17 -1.63
C GLY A 49 -6.20 -7.41 -2.20
N GLY A 50 -6.21 -6.11 -2.07
CA GLY A 50 -7.32 -5.27 -2.53
C GLY A 50 -7.50 -4.00 -1.74
N ILE A 51 -8.69 -3.41 -1.87
CA ILE A 51 -9.06 -2.15 -1.24
C ILE A 51 -10.30 -2.38 -0.39
N ALA A 52 -10.19 -2.09 0.92
CA ALA A 52 -11.30 -2.22 1.86
C ALA A 52 -12.29 -1.04 1.73
N ALA A 53 -13.56 -1.35 1.60
CA ALA A 53 -14.64 -0.37 1.59
C ALA A 53 -15.96 -0.99 2.06
N VAL A 54 -16.81 -0.19 2.70
CA VAL A 54 -18.17 -0.62 3.09
C VAL A 54 -19.08 -0.56 1.87
N LEU A 55 -19.34 -1.70 1.26
CA LEU A 55 -20.11 -1.84 0.02
C LEU A 55 -21.30 -2.81 0.15
N ASP A 56 -21.27 -3.71 1.12
CA ASP A 56 -22.32 -4.70 1.38
C ASP A 56 -23.30 -4.14 2.42
N ALA A 57 -24.60 -4.36 2.21
CA ALA A 57 -25.66 -3.90 3.12
C ALA A 57 -25.57 -4.51 4.54
N ARG A 58 -24.89 -5.62 4.70
CA ARG A 58 -24.64 -6.27 6.00
C ARG A 58 -23.49 -5.64 6.79
N ASP A 59 -22.64 -4.85 6.13
CA ASP A 59 -21.55 -4.11 6.73
C ASP A 59 -21.99 -2.69 7.10
N SER A 60 -21.16 -1.97 7.86
CA SER A 60 -21.41 -0.57 8.23
C SER A 60 -20.11 0.20 8.39
N PHE A 61 -20.18 1.52 8.28
CA PHE A 61 -19.04 2.39 8.60
C PHE A 61 -18.56 2.18 10.05
N GLU A 62 -19.48 2.07 10.99
CA GLU A 62 -19.12 1.85 12.40
C GLU A 62 -18.40 0.52 12.62
N ALA A 63 -18.81 -0.55 11.92
CA ALA A 63 -18.10 -1.83 12.00
C ALA A 63 -16.66 -1.69 11.46
N HIS A 64 -16.47 -1.05 10.31
CA HIS A 64 -15.13 -0.84 9.74
C HIS A 64 -14.27 0.10 10.60
N ILE A 65 -14.86 1.15 11.16
CA ILE A 65 -14.16 2.06 12.09
C ILE A 65 -13.70 1.27 13.34
N ASN A 66 -14.58 0.48 13.94
CA ASN A 66 -14.25 -0.30 15.12
C ASN A 66 -13.15 -1.34 14.84
N ASP A 67 -13.23 -2.04 13.71
CA ASP A 67 -12.18 -2.98 13.30
C ASP A 67 -10.82 -2.27 13.16
N THR A 68 -10.83 -1.06 12.59
CA THR A 68 -9.61 -0.25 12.40
C THR A 68 -9.03 0.22 13.73
N LEU A 69 -9.87 0.71 14.64
CA LEU A 69 -9.44 1.15 15.98
C LEU A 69 -8.86 0.00 16.79
N GLU A 70 -9.48 -1.18 16.71
CA GLU A 70 -8.98 -2.38 17.39
C GLU A 70 -7.60 -2.78 16.82
N ALA A 71 -7.47 -2.87 15.50
CA ALA A 71 -6.20 -3.21 14.86
C ALA A 71 -5.10 -2.18 15.15
N GLY A 72 -5.46 -0.91 15.29
CA GLY A 72 -4.53 0.18 15.58
C GLY A 72 -4.08 0.27 17.05
N ALA A 73 -4.69 -0.52 17.94
CA ALA A 73 -4.26 -0.69 19.36
C ALA A 73 -4.00 0.64 20.10
N GLY A 74 -4.84 1.63 19.90
CA GLY A 74 -4.78 2.93 20.58
C GLY A 74 -3.98 4.02 19.87
N LEU A 75 -3.37 3.74 18.71
CA LEU A 75 -2.60 4.73 17.93
C LEU A 75 -3.46 5.55 16.96
N CYS A 76 -4.69 5.13 16.69
CA CYS A 76 -5.52 5.75 15.67
C CYS A 76 -6.05 7.13 16.10
N ASN A 77 -6.07 8.06 15.15
CA ASN A 77 -6.89 9.26 15.25
C ASN A 77 -8.29 8.94 14.70
N LEU A 78 -9.32 9.05 15.53
CA LEU A 78 -10.70 8.70 15.15
C LEU A 78 -11.21 9.54 13.96
N GLY A 79 -10.90 10.83 13.92
CA GLY A 79 -11.30 11.69 12.80
C GLY A 79 -10.69 11.25 11.47
N ALA A 80 -9.42 10.88 11.48
CA ALA A 80 -8.74 10.35 10.29
C ALA A 80 -9.32 9.00 9.86
N VAL A 81 -9.56 8.08 10.79
CA VAL A 81 -10.18 6.77 10.51
C VAL A 81 -11.56 6.96 9.88
N ARG A 82 -12.40 7.81 10.46
CA ARG A 82 -13.74 8.09 9.93
C ARG A 82 -13.69 8.68 8.52
N THR A 83 -12.83 9.66 8.29
CA THR A 83 -12.64 10.29 6.97
C THR A 83 -12.28 9.25 5.90
N VAL A 84 -11.33 8.37 6.20
CA VAL A 84 -10.88 7.32 5.26
C VAL A 84 -11.99 6.28 5.03
N VAL A 85 -12.61 5.77 6.09
CA VAL A 85 -13.64 4.74 6.01
C VAL A 85 -14.87 5.23 5.24
N GLU A 86 -15.36 6.42 5.56
CA GLU A 86 -16.54 7.00 4.89
C GLU A 86 -16.25 7.42 3.43
N GLY A 87 -14.99 7.76 3.11
CA GLY A 87 -14.57 8.11 1.75
C GLY A 87 -14.32 6.92 0.83
N ALA A 88 -14.16 5.71 1.36
CA ALA A 88 -13.77 4.54 0.58
C ALA A 88 -14.79 4.12 -0.50
N PRO A 89 -16.12 4.09 -0.27
CA PRO A 89 -17.07 3.73 -1.31
C PRO A 89 -17.01 4.65 -2.53
N SER A 90 -16.87 5.96 -2.33
CA SER A 90 -16.73 6.90 -3.45
C SER A 90 -15.41 6.73 -4.19
N ALA A 91 -14.34 6.37 -3.50
CA ALA A 91 -13.05 6.06 -4.12
C ALA A 91 -13.14 4.81 -5.01
N ILE A 92 -13.82 3.75 -4.58
CA ILE A 92 -14.07 2.55 -5.39
C ILE A 92 -14.90 2.91 -6.64
N SER A 93 -15.95 3.72 -6.49
CA SER A 93 -16.75 4.19 -7.64
C SER A 93 -15.89 4.96 -8.64
N TRP A 94 -15.06 5.86 -8.17
CA TRP A 94 -14.15 6.62 -9.03
C TRP A 94 -13.16 5.70 -9.78
N LEU A 95 -12.59 4.69 -9.12
CA LEU A 95 -11.71 3.73 -9.77
C LEU A 95 -12.43 2.92 -10.85
N ARG A 96 -13.68 2.52 -10.61
CA ARG A 96 -14.51 1.81 -11.60
C ARG A 96 -14.82 2.69 -12.81
N GLU A 97 -15.18 3.95 -12.59
CA GLU A 97 -15.40 4.93 -13.65
C GLU A 97 -14.11 5.20 -14.45
N ALA A 98 -12.96 5.16 -13.78
CA ALA A 98 -11.65 5.27 -14.42
C ALA A 98 -11.29 4.04 -15.28
N GLY A 99 -12.01 2.93 -15.14
CA GLY A 99 -11.82 1.72 -15.95
C GLY A 99 -11.23 0.52 -15.20
N VAL A 100 -11.14 0.58 -13.88
CA VAL A 100 -10.71 -0.58 -13.07
C VAL A 100 -11.84 -1.59 -13.00
N HIS A 101 -11.58 -2.81 -13.43
CA HIS A 101 -12.53 -3.92 -13.41
C HIS A 101 -12.25 -4.83 -12.20
N PHE A 102 -12.90 -4.52 -11.07
CA PHE A 102 -12.86 -5.39 -9.89
C PHE A 102 -13.64 -6.69 -10.15
N ASP A 103 -13.24 -7.77 -9.50
CA ASP A 103 -13.88 -9.08 -9.62
C ASP A 103 -15.36 -9.00 -9.19
N LEU A 104 -16.21 -9.68 -9.93
CA LEU A 104 -17.66 -9.75 -9.70
C LEU A 104 -18.03 -11.08 -9.06
N ARG A 105 -19.18 -11.12 -8.38
CA ARG A 105 -19.76 -12.36 -7.86
C ARG A 105 -20.20 -13.25 -9.01
N GLU A 106 -20.01 -14.56 -8.87
CA GLU A 106 -20.37 -15.53 -9.90
C GLU A 106 -21.90 -15.64 -10.12
N ASP A 107 -22.68 -15.41 -9.04
CA ASP A 107 -24.14 -15.51 -9.05
C ASP A 107 -24.84 -14.23 -9.52
N ARG A 108 -24.14 -13.10 -9.54
CA ARG A 108 -24.68 -11.78 -9.88
C ARG A 108 -23.63 -10.93 -10.60
N SER A 109 -23.79 -10.76 -11.88
CA SER A 109 -22.81 -10.12 -12.76
C SER A 109 -22.53 -8.63 -12.49
N SER A 110 -23.32 -7.96 -11.65
CA SER A 110 -23.16 -6.53 -11.34
C SER A 110 -22.62 -6.24 -9.93
N GLU A 111 -22.60 -7.24 -9.05
CA GLU A 111 -22.12 -7.06 -7.67
C GLU A 111 -20.66 -7.49 -7.55
N LEU A 112 -19.88 -6.71 -6.77
CA LEU A 112 -18.49 -7.01 -6.51
C LEU A 112 -18.34 -8.24 -5.62
N HIS A 113 -17.35 -9.08 -5.94
CA HIS A 113 -16.87 -10.09 -5.02
C HIS A 113 -16.00 -9.43 -3.96
N LEU A 114 -16.37 -9.57 -2.69
CA LEU A 114 -15.65 -8.97 -1.56
C LEU A 114 -14.93 -10.06 -0.78
N ALA A 115 -13.62 -9.92 -0.62
CA ALA A 115 -12.81 -10.78 0.24
C ALA A 115 -12.84 -10.31 1.70
N GLN A 116 -12.49 -11.20 2.60
CA GLN A 116 -12.26 -10.89 4.00
C GLN A 116 -10.79 -11.09 4.33
N GLU A 117 -10.20 -10.12 5.00
CA GLU A 117 -8.83 -10.18 5.48
C GLU A 117 -8.76 -10.04 7.00
N GLY A 118 -7.59 -10.27 7.59
CA GLY A 118 -7.39 -10.23 9.03
C GLY A 118 -7.75 -8.88 9.65
N GLY A 119 -8.36 -8.91 10.83
CA GLY A 119 -8.85 -7.73 11.50
C GLY A 119 -10.20 -7.20 11.02
N HIS A 120 -10.71 -7.68 9.89
CA HIS A 120 -12.03 -7.32 9.38
C HIS A 120 -13.13 -8.24 9.90
N SER A 121 -14.21 -7.66 10.41
CA SER A 121 -15.39 -8.40 10.87
C SER A 121 -16.35 -8.79 9.73
N HIS A 122 -16.18 -8.19 8.55
CA HIS A 122 -17.02 -8.40 7.38
C HIS A 122 -16.18 -8.58 6.11
N ARG A 123 -16.77 -9.18 5.08
CA ARG A 123 -16.23 -9.16 3.74
C ARG A 123 -16.39 -7.76 3.15
N ARG A 124 -15.29 -7.06 2.88
CA ARG A 124 -15.30 -5.67 2.38
C ARG A 124 -14.16 -5.33 1.44
N VAL A 125 -13.32 -6.27 1.09
CA VAL A 125 -12.14 -6.01 0.26
C VAL A 125 -12.46 -6.25 -1.21
N ALA A 126 -12.57 -5.18 -1.98
CA ALA A 126 -12.69 -5.22 -3.44
C ALA A 126 -11.32 -5.53 -4.05
N HIS A 127 -11.27 -6.41 -5.04
CA HIS A 127 -10.01 -6.92 -5.58
C HIS A 127 -10.12 -7.28 -7.07
N VAL A 128 -8.95 -7.40 -7.72
CA VAL A 128 -8.77 -7.97 -9.04
C VAL A 128 -7.86 -9.20 -8.87
N ALA A 129 -8.46 -10.38 -8.69
CA ALA A 129 -7.78 -11.60 -8.29
C ALA A 129 -6.76 -11.32 -7.15
N ASP A 130 -5.49 -11.65 -7.34
CA ASP A 130 -4.38 -11.37 -6.41
C ASP A 130 -3.38 -10.34 -6.96
N THR A 131 -3.80 -9.54 -7.94
CA THR A 131 -2.99 -8.51 -8.61
C THR A 131 -3.69 -7.14 -8.63
N THR A 132 -4.42 -6.82 -7.56
CA THR A 132 -5.24 -5.60 -7.48
C THR A 132 -4.42 -4.34 -7.71
N GLY A 133 -3.28 -4.20 -7.07
CA GLY A 133 -2.41 -3.03 -7.22
C GLY A 133 -1.95 -2.83 -8.66
N ARG A 134 -1.51 -3.89 -9.32
CA ARG A 134 -1.08 -3.84 -10.73
C ARG A 134 -2.23 -3.42 -11.64
N ALA A 135 -3.41 -4.02 -11.49
CA ALA A 135 -4.58 -3.69 -12.30
C ALA A 135 -4.99 -2.21 -12.15
N VAL A 136 -5.02 -1.71 -10.92
CA VAL A 136 -5.36 -0.31 -10.63
C VAL A 136 -4.31 0.63 -11.23
N VAL A 137 -3.03 0.40 -10.95
CA VAL A 137 -1.94 1.27 -11.40
C VAL A 137 -1.85 1.30 -12.92
N GLN A 138 -1.92 0.16 -13.60
CA GLN A 138 -1.88 0.12 -15.07
C GLN A 138 -3.03 0.88 -15.70
N THR A 139 -4.24 0.77 -15.15
CA THR A 139 -5.40 1.53 -15.63
C THR A 139 -5.21 3.03 -15.47
N LEU A 140 -4.74 3.47 -14.31
CA LEU A 140 -4.55 4.89 -14.03
C LEU A 140 -3.34 5.47 -14.76
N ASP A 141 -2.23 4.74 -14.89
CA ASP A 141 -1.05 5.17 -15.62
C ASP A 141 -1.36 5.48 -17.08
N LYS A 142 -2.17 4.64 -17.73
CA LYS A 142 -2.63 4.92 -19.08
C LYS A 142 -3.36 6.26 -19.18
N ARG A 143 -4.23 6.57 -18.24
CA ARG A 143 -4.93 7.86 -18.18
C ARG A 143 -3.99 9.03 -17.91
N VAL A 144 -2.99 8.84 -17.07
CA VAL A 144 -1.94 9.84 -16.81
C VAL A 144 -1.18 10.16 -18.10
N LEU A 145 -0.74 9.14 -18.83
CA LEU A 145 0.01 9.32 -20.08
C LEU A 145 -0.82 9.96 -21.20
N ASP A 146 -2.13 9.71 -21.22
CA ASP A 146 -3.04 10.29 -22.20
C ASP A 146 -3.51 11.72 -21.84
N SER A 147 -3.24 12.19 -20.64
CA SER A 147 -3.70 13.50 -20.16
C SER A 147 -2.80 14.65 -20.62
N PRO A 148 -3.36 15.69 -21.25
CA PRO A 148 -2.61 16.90 -21.61
C PRO A 148 -2.29 17.79 -20.41
N PHE A 149 -2.84 17.49 -19.21
CA PHE A 149 -2.64 18.27 -17.98
C PHE A 149 -1.54 17.72 -17.08
N ILE A 150 -0.96 16.54 -17.40
CA ILE A 150 0.00 15.86 -16.54
C ILE A 150 1.29 15.63 -17.29
N ASP A 151 2.39 16.16 -16.76
CA ASP A 151 3.74 15.84 -17.19
C ASP A 151 4.37 14.85 -16.22
N VAL A 152 5.10 13.85 -16.73
CA VAL A 152 5.79 12.84 -15.92
C VAL A 152 7.28 12.95 -16.17
N LEU A 153 8.05 13.15 -15.10
CA LEU A 153 9.51 13.13 -15.12
C LEU A 153 9.99 11.86 -14.44
N GLU A 154 10.33 10.85 -15.23
CA GLU A 154 10.91 9.59 -14.75
C GLU A 154 12.41 9.76 -14.46
N ASN A 155 12.97 8.91 -13.59
CA ASN A 155 14.37 8.92 -13.21
C ASN A 155 14.83 10.27 -12.60
N HIS A 156 13.95 10.89 -11.80
CA HIS A 156 14.25 12.11 -11.06
C HIS A 156 14.12 11.86 -9.56
N LEU A 157 15.23 11.98 -8.84
CA LEU A 157 15.27 11.87 -7.39
C LEU A 157 15.14 13.26 -6.77
N VAL A 158 14.07 13.50 -6.03
CA VAL A 158 13.92 14.76 -5.28
C VAL A 158 14.87 14.76 -4.09
N ILE A 159 15.69 15.81 -3.99
CA ILE A 159 16.77 15.93 -3.00
C ILE A 159 16.29 16.69 -1.77
N ASP A 160 15.75 17.89 -1.98
CA ASP A 160 15.26 18.77 -0.92
C ASP A 160 14.18 19.74 -1.41
N LEU A 161 13.40 20.28 -0.46
CA LEU A 161 12.47 21.35 -0.69
C LEU A 161 13.18 22.71 -0.60
N ILE A 162 12.70 23.70 -1.34
CA ILE A 162 13.14 25.09 -1.29
C ILE A 162 12.08 25.88 -0.54
N LYS A 163 12.48 26.56 0.51
CA LYS A 163 11.60 27.43 1.29
C LYS A 163 11.85 28.91 0.99
N SER A 164 10.79 29.73 1.11
CA SER A 164 10.91 31.18 1.09
C SER A 164 11.73 31.65 2.28
N ASP A 165 12.39 32.82 2.12
CA ASP A 165 13.05 33.45 3.25
C ASP A 165 11.99 33.98 4.23
N ALA A 166 12.12 33.63 5.52
CA ALA A 166 11.23 34.10 6.59
C ALA A 166 11.24 35.63 6.76
N SER A 167 12.27 36.31 6.25
CA SER A 167 12.35 37.78 6.26
C SER A 167 11.39 38.44 5.26
N GLU A 168 10.96 37.75 4.22
CA GLU A 168 10.09 38.29 3.19
C GLU A 168 8.60 38.01 3.42
N THR A 169 8.29 36.98 4.23
CA THR A 169 6.92 36.61 4.56
C THR A 169 6.81 36.29 6.06
N LEU A 170 5.65 36.55 6.65
CA LEU A 170 5.39 36.25 8.07
C LEU A 170 5.38 34.74 8.37
N GLN A 171 5.39 33.90 7.33
CA GLN A 171 5.39 32.45 7.45
C GLN A 171 6.23 31.82 6.34
N GLU A 172 7.13 30.92 6.71
CA GLU A 172 7.87 30.10 5.74
C GLU A 172 6.90 29.27 4.89
N ARG A 173 7.19 29.18 3.61
CA ARG A 173 6.42 28.33 2.68
C ARG A 173 7.36 27.67 1.69
N VAL A 174 6.95 26.50 1.17
CA VAL A 174 7.66 25.83 0.09
C VAL A 174 7.39 26.54 -1.23
N ILE A 175 8.47 26.88 -1.96
CA ILE A 175 8.44 27.60 -3.24
C ILE A 175 9.05 26.81 -4.39
N GLY A 176 9.55 25.61 -4.14
CA GLY A 176 10.15 24.75 -5.14
C GLY A 176 10.85 23.56 -4.51
N LEU A 177 11.58 22.85 -5.35
CA LEU A 177 12.40 21.71 -4.94
C LEU A 177 13.62 21.54 -5.84
N TYR A 178 14.63 20.82 -5.32
CA TYR A 178 15.76 20.31 -6.09
C TYR A 178 15.53 18.84 -6.43
N ALA A 179 15.82 18.47 -7.68
CA ALA A 179 15.78 17.09 -8.12
C ALA A 179 17.06 16.74 -8.89
N LEU A 180 17.54 15.52 -8.68
CA LEU A 180 18.64 14.94 -9.46
C LEU A 180 18.02 14.16 -10.63
N ASN A 181 18.35 14.56 -11.85
CA ASN A 181 18.10 13.75 -13.02
C ASN A 181 19.12 12.60 -13.03
N LEU A 182 18.65 11.38 -12.84
CA LEU A 182 19.52 10.19 -12.72
C LEU A 182 20.17 9.81 -14.06
N ASP A 183 19.57 10.19 -15.18
CA ASP A 183 20.14 9.91 -16.52
C ASP A 183 21.28 10.87 -16.86
N SER A 184 21.08 12.18 -16.67
CA SER A 184 22.08 13.20 -16.98
C SER A 184 23.06 13.48 -15.84
N GLN A 185 22.75 13.05 -14.62
CA GLN A 185 23.48 13.34 -13.37
C GLN A 185 23.49 14.84 -13.02
N GLU A 186 22.54 15.60 -13.54
CA GLU A 186 22.40 17.03 -13.27
C GLU A 186 21.35 17.30 -12.22
N ILE A 187 21.61 18.28 -11.36
CA ILE A 187 20.64 18.79 -10.39
C ILE A 187 19.83 19.90 -11.07
N ILE A 188 18.51 19.74 -11.03
CA ILE A 188 17.57 20.73 -11.56
C ILE A 188 16.79 21.38 -10.43
N THR A 189 16.41 22.64 -10.62
CA THR A 189 15.53 23.39 -9.73
C THR A 189 14.16 23.50 -10.36
N ILE A 190 13.12 23.09 -9.62
CA ILE A 190 11.73 23.19 -10.09
C ILE A 190 10.99 24.16 -9.17
N PRO A 191 10.71 25.41 -9.62
CA PRO A 191 9.84 26.33 -8.88
C PRO A 191 8.40 25.82 -8.92
N CYS A 192 7.70 25.92 -7.81
CA CYS A 192 6.29 25.54 -7.74
C CYS A 192 5.57 26.25 -6.59
N ASP A 193 4.26 26.32 -6.69
CA ASP A 193 3.40 26.92 -5.67
C ASP A 193 2.97 25.91 -4.62
N VAL A 194 2.84 24.64 -5.04
CA VAL A 194 2.44 23.53 -4.17
C VAL A 194 3.30 22.32 -4.47
N VAL A 195 3.86 21.71 -3.43
CA VAL A 195 4.51 20.40 -3.48
C VAL A 195 3.64 19.40 -2.72
N VAL A 196 3.35 18.28 -3.37
CA VAL A 196 2.65 17.16 -2.74
C VAL A 196 3.63 16.00 -2.60
N LEU A 197 3.86 15.53 -1.37
CA LEU A 197 4.68 14.38 -1.09
C LEU A 197 3.80 13.12 -1.05
N ALA A 198 3.91 12.31 -2.09
CA ALA A 198 3.21 11.02 -2.23
C ALA A 198 4.25 9.89 -2.34
N THR A 199 5.24 9.91 -1.46
CA THR A 199 6.50 9.19 -1.56
C THR A 199 6.50 7.81 -0.90
N GLY A 200 5.37 7.40 -0.32
CA GLY A 200 5.25 6.10 0.33
C GLY A 200 6.05 5.99 1.63
N GLY A 201 6.47 4.78 1.96
CA GLY A 201 7.11 4.44 3.22
C GLY A 201 8.62 4.27 3.14
N ALA A 202 9.18 3.65 4.18
CA ALA A 202 10.62 3.47 4.40
C ALA A 202 11.01 2.01 4.73
N SER A 203 10.21 1.03 4.31
CA SER A 203 10.43 -0.36 4.72
C SER A 203 11.71 -0.98 4.19
N LYS A 204 12.35 -0.36 3.18
CA LYS A 204 13.68 -0.78 2.70
C LYS A 204 14.81 -0.55 3.72
N ALA A 205 14.54 0.18 4.79
CA ALA A 205 15.48 0.25 5.93
C ALA A 205 15.69 -1.11 6.62
N TYR A 206 14.77 -2.05 6.45
CA TYR A 206 14.88 -3.41 6.96
C TYR A 206 15.53 -4.33 5.93
N LEU A 207 16.30 -5.29 6.42
CA LEU A 207 16.96 -6.29 5.56
C LEU A 207 15.95 -7.14 4.79
N TYR A 208 14.85 -7.54 5.46
CA TYR A 208 13.77 -8.32 4.86
C TYR A 208 12.52 -7.47 4.77
N THR A 209 12.11 -7.15 3.55
CA THR A 209 10.92 -6.34 3.26
C THR A 209 10.21 -6.85 2.01
N SER A 210 8.89 -6.74 2.01
CA SER A 210 8.05 -7.00 0.83
C SER A 210 8.01 -5.81 -0.15
N ASN A 211 8.57 -4.66 0.23
CA ASN A 211 8.57 -3.46 -0.59
C ASN A 211 9.69 -3.45 -1.62
N PRO A 212 9.53 -2.72 -2.74
CA PRO A 212 10.60 -2.53 -3.71
C PRO A 212 11.75 -1.70 -3.14
N ASP A 213 12.90 -1.74 -3.81
CA ASP A 213 14.12 -1.02 -3.42
C ASP A 213 13.95 0.51 -3.36
N THR A 214 12.90 1.03 -3.97
CA THR A 214 12.57 2.46 -3.99
C THR A 214 11.89 2.96 -2.72
N SER A 215 11.47 2.09 -1.79
CA SER A 215 10.79 2.46 -0.53
C SER A 215 11.80 2.86 0.56
N THR A 216 12.50 3.97 0.35
CA THR A 216 13.66 4.41 1.14
C THR A 216 13.40 5.56 2.10
N GLY A 217 12.15 6.07 2.17
CA GLY A 217 11.76 7.12 3.11
C GLY A 217 12.21 8.53 2.73
N ASP A 218 12.49 8.77 1.46
CA ASP A 218 13.01 10.05 0.98
C ASP A 218 12.08 11.23 1.31
N GLY A 219 10.78 11.08 1.09
CA GLY A 219 9.80 12.13 1.36
C GLY A 219 9.71 12.50 2.83
N ILE A 220 9.80 11.51 3.71
CA ILE A 220 9.82 11.72 5.17
C ILE A 220 11.07 12.53 5.57
N ALA A 221 12.23 12.16 5.04
CA ALA A 221 13.49 12.84 5.32
C ALA A 221 13.49 14.29 4.78
N ILE A 222 13.01 14.49 3.56
CA ILE A 222 12.89 15.82 2.93
C ILE A 222 11.98 16.74 3.75
N ALA A 223 10.81 16.25 4.15
CA ALA A 223 9.88 16.99 4.97
C ALA A 223 10.46 17.36 6.35
N TRP A 224 11.15 16.40 6.98
CA TRP A 224 11.81 16.64 8.26
C TRP A 224 12.91 17.71 8.16
N ARG A 225 13.75 17.65 7.12
CA ARG A 225 14.79 18.68 6.88
C ARG A 225 14.17 20.06 6.61
N ALA A 226 12.98 20.11 6.00
CA ALA A 226 12.26 21.36 5.77
C ALA A 226 11.63 21.96 7.05
N GLY A 227 11.53 21.17 8.13
CA GLY A 227 10.96 21.59 9.41
C GLY A 227 9.58 21.00 9.72
N CYS A 228 9.07 20.09 8.90
CA CYS A 228 7.82 19.39 9.21
C CYS A 228 8.03 18.38 10.34
N SER A 229 7.00 18.20 11.17
CA SER A 229 6.98 17.14 12.17
C SER A 229 6.80 15.77 11.51
N VAL A 230 7.47 14.77 12.07
CA VAL A 230 7.26 13.36 11.75
C VAL A 230 6.90 12.60 13.03
N SER A 231 6.03 11.60 12.92
CA SER A 231 5.54 10.88 14.09
C SER A 231 5.41 9.38 13.82
N ASN A 232 5.41 8.61 14.92
CA ASN A 232 5.18 7.16 14.90
C ASN A 232 6.18 6.36 14.03
N MET A 233 7.38 6.86 13.84
CA MET A 233 8.39 6.23 12.99
C MET A 233 8.89 4.88 13.52
N GLU A 234 8.73 4.63 14.81
CA GLU A 234 9.02 3.35 15.48
C GLU A 234 8.05 2.23 15.10
N PHE A 235 6.88 2.57 14.56
CA PHE A 235 5.86 1.58 14.20
C PHE A 235 5.97 1.18 12.73
N VAL A 236 6.39 -0.05 12.52
CA VAL A 236 6.43 -0.69 11.20
C VAL A 236 5.60 -1.96 11.26
N GLN A 237 4.66 -2.12 10.35
CA GLN A 237 3.89 -3.34 10.24
C GLN A 237 4.71 -4.40 9.51
N PHE A 238 4.86 -5.57 10.13
CA PHE A 238 5.40 -6.75 9.48
C PHE A 238 4.26 -7.56 8.88
N HIS A 239 4.35 -7.85 7.59
CA HIS A 239 3.41 -8.78 6.99
C HIS A 239 3.75 -10.20 7.43
N PRO A 240 2.78 -10.96 7.95
CA PRO A 240 3.07 -12.26 8.56
C PRO A 240 3.60 -13.31 7.59
N THR A 241 3.17 -13.25 6.32
CA THR A 241 3.33 -14.36 5.39
C THR A 241 4.03 -13.94 4.09
N CYS A 242 5.35 -13.75 4.15
CA CYS A 242 6.20 -13.66 2.96
C CYS A 242 6.84 -15.01 2.67
N LEU A 243 6.94 -15.37 1.39
CA LEU A 243 7.51 -16.65 0.98
C LEU A 243 8.95 -16.78 1.47
N PHE A 244 9.23 -17.84 2.22
CA PHE A 244 10.56 -18.19 2.69
C PHE A 244 11.27 -19.06 1.63
N HIS A 245 12.15 -18.43 0.87
CA HIS A 245 13.00 -19.11 -0.09
C HIS A 245 14.23 -18.24 -0.39
N PRO A 246 15.45 -18.80 -0.54
CA PRO A 246 16.68 -18.04 -0.74
C PRO A 246 16.64 -17.07 -1.93
N HIS A 247 15.84 -17.35 -2.93
CA HIS A 247 15.75 -16.57 -4.17
C HIS A 247 14.43 -15.83 -4.36
N ALA A 248 13.51 -15.89 -3.39
CA ALA A 248 12.18 -15.28 -3.55
C ALA A 248 12.13 -13.77 -3.24
N GLY A 249 13.15 -13.20 -2.61
CA GLY A 249 13.21 -11.77 -2.32
C GLY A 249 12.06 -11.27 -1.44
N SER A 250 11.61 -12.06 -0.44
CA SER A 250 10.48 -11.72 0.44
C SER A 250 9.15 -11.51 -0.31
N PHE A 251 8.88 -12.37 -1.28
CA PHE A 251 7.62 -12.33 -2.04
C PHE A 251 6.40 -12.47 -1.11
N LEU A 252 5.46 -11.54 -1.22
CA LEU A 252 4.26 -11.50 -0.39
C LEU A 252 3.27 -12.61 -0.77
N ILE A 253 2.82 -13.37 0.24
CA ILE A 253 1.64 -14.23 0.12
C ILE A 253 0.47 -13.46 0.73
N SER A 254 -0.47 -13.00 -0.09
CA SER A 254 -1.58 -12.13 0.33
C SER A 254 -2.32 -12.64 1.55
N GLU A 255 -2.72 -11.73 2.43
CA GLU A 255 -3.62 -12.01 3.55
C GLU A 255 -4.95 -12.65 3.11
N ALA A 256 -5.38 -12.40 1.87
CA ALA A 256 -6.56 -13.03 1.30
C ALA A 256 -6.49 -14.57 1.29
N VAL A 257 -5.29 -15.16 1.24
CA VAL A 257 -5.10 -16.60 1.35
C VAL A 257 -5.54 -17.10 2.73
N ARG A 258 -5.21 -16.37 3.80
CA ARG A 258 -5.72 -16.65 5.15
C ARG A 258 -7.23 -16.38 5.25
N GLY A 259 -7.69 -15.32 4.62
CA GLY A 259 -9.12 -14.98 4.53
C GLY A 259 -9.97 -16.06 3.86
N GLU A 260 -9.41 -16.77 2.89
CA GLU A 260 -10.06 -17.89 2.20
C GLU A 260 -9.82 -19.25 2.88
N GLY A 261 -9.28 -19.25 4.10
CA GLY A 261 -9.17 -20.43 4.94
C GLY A 261 -7.78 -21.04 5.07
N GLY A 262 -6.73 -20.36 4.58
CA GLY A 262 -5.35 -20.78 4.79
C GLY A 262 -4.99 -20.82 6.28
N ARG A 263 -4.36 -21.91 6.74
CA ARG A 263 -4.00 -22.14 8.14
C ARG A 263 -2.48 -22.15 8.33
N LEU A 264 -2.03 -21.58 9.44
CA LEU A 264 -0.62 -21.55 9.82
C LEU A 264 -0.26 -22.77 10.64
N THR A 265 0.81 -23.45 10.23
CA THR A 265 1.27 -24.69 10.89
C THR A 265 2.77 -24.64 11.18
N LEU A 266 3.16 -25.43 12.20
CA LEU A 266 4.55 -25.81 12.42
C LEU A 266 4.99 -26.83 11.35
N PRO A 267 6.30 -27.13 11.24
CA PRO A 267 6.80 -28.11 10.27
C PRO A 267 6.15 -29.51 10.36
N ASP A 268 5.68 -29.91 11.53
CA ASP A 268 4.99 -31.18 11.75
C ASP A 268 3.49 -31.15 11.40
N GLY A 269 2.99 -30.02 10.89
CA GLY A 269 1.57 -29.82 10.57
C GLY A 269 0.70 -29.35 11.72
N THR A 270 1.25 -29.16 12.92
CA THR A 270 0.49 -28.67 14.09
C THR A 270 0.02 -27.23 13.88
N LEU A 271 -1.28 -26.99 14.03
CA LEU A 271 -1.88 -25.65 14.05
C LEU A 271 -1.48 -24.92 15.33
N PHE A 272 -1.15 -23.63 15.26
CA PHE A 272 -0.70 -22.89 16.45
C PHE A 272 -1.44 -21.57 16.73
N MET A 273 -2.15 -20.99 15.76
CA MET A 273 -2.74 -19.67 15.95
C MET A 273 -3.79 -19.61 17.06
N ASP A 274 -4.57 -20.65 17.25
CA ASP A 274 -5.63 -20.70 18.28
C ASP A 274 -5.08 -20.61 19.72
N ARG A 275 -3.80 -20.90 19.91
CA ARG A 275 -3.11 -20.72 21.22
C ARG A 275 -2.77 -19.26 21.50
N HIS A 276 -2.71 -18.42 20.47
CA HIS A 276 -2.29 -17.02 20.55
C HIS A 276 -3.46 -16.05 20.52
N ASP A 277 -4.47 -16.34 19.68
CA ASP A 277 -5.65 -15.49 19.52
C ASP A 277 -6.86 -16.32 19.07
N SER A 278 -8.02 -16.07 19.64
CA SER A 278 -9.26 -16.77 19.30
C SER A 278 -9.74 -16.55 17.87
N ARG A 279 -9.29 -15.45 17.23
CA ARG A 279 -9.58 -15.15 15.82
C ARG A 279 -8.70 -15.97 14.85
N GLY A 280 -7.68 -16.66 15.36
CA GLY A 280 -6.78 -17.47 14.58
C GLY A 280 -6.04 -16.67 13.51
N GLU A 281 -6.00 -17.16 12.29
CA GLU A 281 -5.33 -16.53 11.14
C GLU A 281 -5.99 -15.22 10.69
N LEU A 282 -7.22 -14.92 11.15
CA LEU A 282 -7.93 -13.66 10.88
C LEU A 282 -7.71 -12.59 11.94
N ALA A 283 -6.85 -12.82 12.92
CA ALA A 283 -6.39 -11.78 13.83
C ALA A 283 -5.64 -10.68 13.05
N PRO A 284 -5.51 -9.46 13.60
CA PRO A 284 -4.71 -8.40 12.99
C PRO A 284 -3.27 -8.86 12.71
N ARG A 285 -2.64 -8.27 11.69
CA ARG A 285 -1.31 -8.69 11.22
C ARG A 285 -0.23 -8.68 12.27
N ASP A 286 -0.26 -7.72 13.18
CA ASP A 286 0.70 -7.64 14.29
C ASP A 286 0.58 -8.83 15.25
N VAL A 287 -0.63 -9.26 15.53
CA VAL A 287 -0.90 -10.45 16.37
C VAL A 287 -0.38 -11.70 15.68
N VAL A 288 -0.69 -11.89 14.41
CA VAL A 288 -0.23 -13.06 13.62
C VAL A 288 1.28 -13.05 13.49
N ALA A 289 1.90 -11.91 13.16
CA ALA A 289 3.35 -11.80 13.02
C ALA A 289 4.09 -12.12 14.33
N ARG A 290 3.61 -11.60 15.46
CA ARG A 290 4.21 -11.92 16.78
C ARG A 290 4.02 -13.39 17.16
N ALA A 291 2.88 -13.99 16.82
CA ALA A 291 2.66 -15.42 17.05
C ALA A 291 3.66 -16.28 16.26
N ILE A 292 3.86 -15.95 14.97
CA ILE A 292 4.86 -16.64 14.14
C ILE A 292 6.26 -16.47 14.70
N ASP A 293 6.66 -15.25 15.06
CA ASP A 293 7.98 -14.96 15.63
C ASP A 293 8.20 -15.76 16.95
N TYR A 294 7.20 -15.81 17.80
CA TYR A 294 7.25 -16.60 19.02
C TYR A 294 7.46 -18.09 18.74
N GLU A 295 6.68 -18.68 17.83
CA GLU A 295 6.78 -20.10 17.49
C GLU A 295 8.12 -20.43 16.82
N MET A 296 8.62 -19.56 15.96
CA MET A 296 9.93 -19.73 15.33
C MET A 296 11.05 -19.73 16.35
N LYS A 297 11.05 -18.78 17.29
CA LYS A 297 12.07 -18.68 18.37
C LYS A 297 11.98 -19.85 19.31
N LYS A 298 10.77 -20.23 19.74
CA LYS A 298 10.55 -21.36 20.64
C LYS A 298 11.03 -22.68 20.04
N GLY A 299 10.77 -22.91 18.77
CA GLY A 299 11.11 -24.15 18.06
C GLY A 299 12.47 -24.16 17.39
N GLY A 300 13.21 -23.03 17.38
CA GLY A 300 14.43 -22.90 16.59
C GLY A 300 14.18 -23.06 15.10
N LEU A 301 13.06 -22.52 14.60
CA LEU A 301 12.61 -22.72 13.22
C LEU A 301 13.05 -21.55 12.34
N ASP A 302 13.36 -21.85 11.07
CA ASP A 302 13.66 -20.85 10.05
C ASP A 302 12.39 -20.26 9.42
N CYS A 303 11.29 -20.97 9.47
CA CYS A 303 9.98 -20.56 8.93
C CYS A 303 8.83 -21.34 9.59
N VAL A 304 7.61 -20.90 9.30
CA VAL A 304 6.39 -21.67 9.52
C VAL A 304 5.73 -21.94 8.17
N TYR A 305 4.60 -22.63 8.13
CA TYR A 305 3.95 -23.02 6.88
C TYR A 305 2.52 -22.49 6.81
N LEU A 306 2.14 -22.04 5.62
CA LEU A 306 0.77 -21.65 5.29
C LEU A 306 0.14 -22.78 4.44
N ASP A 307 -0.88 -23.43 4.96
CA ASP A 307 -1.56 -24.56 4.36
C ASP A 307 -2.96 -24.16 3.88
N ILE A 308 -3.20 -24.25 2.58
CA ILE A 308 -4.50 -24.08 1.94
C ILE A 308 -4.84 -25.27 1.03
N THR A 309 -4.22 -26.42 1.28
CA THR A 309 -4.38 -27.63 0.47
C THR A 309 -5.77 -28.24 0.50
N HIS A 310 -6.65 -27.78 1.40
CA HIS A 310 -8.06 -28.17 1.42
C HIS A 310 -8.90 -27.54 0.30
N LYS A 311 -8.40 -26.50 -0.37
CA LYS A 311 -9.02 -25.91 -1.55
C LYS A 311 -8.59 -26.62 -2.82
N SER A 312 -9.49 -26.69 -3.81
CA SER A 312 -9.16 -27.27 -5.10
C SER A 312 -8.17 -26.40 -5.89
N ARG A 313 -7.38 -27.05 -6.75
CA ARG A 313 -6.46 -26.33 -7.67
C ARG A 313 -7.22 -25.32 -8.52
N ALA A 314 -8.41 -25.64 -8.99
CA ALA A 314 -9.24 -24.74 -9.80
C ALA A 314 -9.64 -23.47 -9.02
N GLU A 315 -10.03 -23.60 -7.75
CA GLU A 315 -10.34 -22.45 -6.89
C GLU A 315 -9.11 -21.59 -6.65
N LEU A 316 -7.96 -22.21 -6.33
CA LEU A 316 -6.71 -21.47 -6.07
C LEU A 316 -6.21 -20.74 -7.31
N LEU A 317 -6.26 -21.35 -8.48
CA LEU A 317 -5.90 -20.70 -9.74
C LEU A 317 -6.84 -19.55 -10.11
N ARG A 318 -8.12 -19.65 -9.76
CA ARG A 318 -9.10 -18.59 -10.00
C ARG A 318 -8.88 -17.38 -9.07
N HIS A 319 -8.63 -17.62 -7.78
CA HIS A 319 -8.50 -16.57 -6.78
C HIS A 319 -7.08 -16.02 -6.63
N PHE A 320 -6.07 -16.85 -6.82
CA PHE A 320 -4.66 -16.52 -6.57
C PHE A 320 -3.75 -16.95 -7.73
N PRO A 321 -4.04 -16.55 -8.98
CA PRO A 321 -3.26 -17.02 -10.13
C PRO A 321 -1.79 -16.60 -10.08
N ALA A 322 -1.50 -15.37 -9.68
CA ALA A 322 -0.14 -14.87 -9.61
C ALA A 322 0.64 -15.48 -8.44
N ILE A 323 0.01 -15.62 -7.27
CA ILE A 323 0.63 -16.28 -6.11
C ILE A 323 0.90 -17.75 -6.42
N TYR A 324 -0.06 -18.43 -7.04
CA TYR A 324 0.09 -19.83 -7.45
C TYR A 324 1.29 -20.04 -8.38
N GLU A 325 1.37 -19.23 -9.43
CA GLU A 325 2.47 -19.27 -10.40
C GLU A 325 3.82 -18.97 -9.73
N ARG A 326 3.87 -17.95 -8.87
CA ARG A 326 5.10 -17.58 -8.19
C ARG A 326 5.58 -18.66 -7.22
N CYS A 327 4.68 -19.27 -6.47
CA CYS A 327 5.02 -20.42 -5.61
C CYS A 327 5.55 -21.59 -6.43
N GLN A 328 4.93 -21.92 -7.57
CA GLN A 328 5.40 -22.97 -8.46
C GLN A 328 6.82 -22.69 -8.99
N THR A 329 7.14 -21.45 -9.31
CA THR A 329 8.49 -21.04 -9.74
C THR A 329 9.55 -21.43 -8.72
N PHE A 330 9.21 -21.45 -7.42
CA PHE A 330 10.11 -21.84 -6.33
C PHE A 330 9.90 -23.29 -5.85
N GLY A 331 9.14 -24.08 -6.58
CA GLY A 331 8.97 -25.52 -6.31
C GLY A 331 7.83 -25.87 -5.36
N PHE A 332 6.89 -24.94 -5.10
CA PHE A 332 5.74 -25.18 -4.21
C PHE A 332 4.44 -25.13 -4.98
N ASP A 333 3.64 -26.21 -4.91
CA ASP A 333 2.28 -26.26 -5.43
C ASP A 333 1.29 -25.99 -4.31
N MET A 334 0.63 -24.82 -4.34
CA MET A 334 -0.33 -24.39 -3.28
C MET A 334 -1.45 -25.42 -3.05
N ALA A 335 -1.82 -26.21 -4.06
CA ALA A 335 -2.89 -27.18 -3.96
C ALA A 335 -2.45 -28.46 -3.20
N GLU A 336 -1.16 -28.73 -3.14
CA GLU A 336 -0.62 -29.98 -2.59
C GLU A 336 0.38 -29.77 -1.46
N ASP A 337 1.08 -28.62 -1.46
CA ASP A 337 2.17 -28.34 -0.53
C ASP A 337 1.81 -27.19 0.43
N PRO A 338 2.08 -27.33 1.73
CA PRO A 338 2.17 -26.16 2.62
C PRO A 338 3.29 -25.22 2.14
N ILE A 339 3.05 -23.92 2.20
CA ILE A 339 3.97 -22.89 1.71
C ILE A 339 4.82 -22.37 2.86
N PRO A 340 6.15 -22.43 2.78
CA PRO A 340 7.02 -21.87 3.82
C PRO A 340 6.93 -20.34 3.84
N VAL A 341 6.69 -19.76 5.01
CA VAL A 341 6.49 -18.32 5.19
C VAL A 341 7.20 -17.77 6.41
N VAL A 342 7.58 -16.49 6.32
CA VAL A 342 8.17 -15.71 7.42
C VAL A 342 7.62 -14.28 7.40
N PRO A 343 7.58 -13.57 8.56
CA PRO A 343 7.27 -12.15 8.58
C PRO A 343 8.35 -11.30 7.91
N ALA A 344 7.93 -10.22 7.23
CA ALA A 344 8.83 -9.23 6.65
C ALA A 344 8.25 -7.82 6.78
N ALA A 345 9.11 -6.79 6.87
CA ALA A 345 8.67 -5.40 6.93
C ALA A 345 7.84 -5.03 5.70
N HIS A 346 6.65 -4.49 5.92
CA HIS A 346 5.66 -4.29 4.87
C HIS A 346 5.11 -2.86 4.81
N TYR A 347 4.77 -2.28 5.94
CA TYR A 347 4.08 -1.00 6.03
C TYR A 347 4.72 -0.07 7.07
N THR A 348 5.12 1.12 6.64
CA THR A 348 5.56 2.19 7.54
C THR A 348 4.32 2.90 8.09
N CYS A 349 4.01 2.69 9.37
CA CYS A 349 2.82 3.27 10.00
C CYS A 349 2.98 4.77 10.27
N GLY A 350 4.19 5.18 10.64
CA GLY A 350 4.54 6.57 10.84
C GLY A 350 4.78 7.34 9.55
N GLY A 351 5.12 8.59 9.70
CA GLY A 351 5.44 9.48 8.60
C GLY A 351 5.28 10.95 8.93
N ILE A 352 5.10 11.74 7.90
CA ILE A 352 4.89 13.19 8.01
C ILE A 352 3.53 13.45 8.70
N THR A 353 3.54 14.29 9.73
CA THR A 353 2.31 14.70 10.41
C THR A 353 1.51 15.67 9.53
N VAL A 354 0.25 15.33 9.30
CA VAL A 354 -0.66 16.11 8.46
C VAL A 354 -2.02 16.27 9.13
N ASP A 355 -2.78 17.26 8.70
CA ASP A 355 -4.19 17.38 9.05
C ASP A 355 -5.08 16.46 8.18
N LEU A 356 -6.41 16.55 8.36
CA LEU A 356 -7.37 15.74 7.61
C LEU A 356 -7.42 16.07 6.10
N ASN A 357 -6.86 17.19 5.69
CA ASN A 357 -6.73 17.62 4.30
C ASN A 357 -5.36 17.26 3.69
N GLY A 358 -4.49 16.61 4.46
CA GLY A 358 -3.12 16.30 4.05
C GLY A 358 -2.15 17.48 4.14
N ALA A 359 -2.55 18.60 4.75
CA ALA A 359 -1.69 19.76 4.90
C ALA A 359 -0.66 19.56 6.03
N THR A 360 0.58 19.93 5.73
CA THR A 360 1.70 19.94 6.67
C THR A 360 1.78 21.27 7.42
N GLU A 361 2.73 21.39 8.36
CA GLU A 361 2.96 22.61 9.13
C GLU A 361 3.55 23.75 8.30
N ILE A 362 4.21 23.42 7.17
CA ILE A 362 4.86 24.39 6.27
C ILE A 362 4.12 24.44 4.95
#